data_c9589478050681a69683427ed3e9b798
#
_entry.id   c9589478050681a69683427ed3e9b798
#
_cell.length_a   1.000
_cell.length_b   1.000
_cell.length_c   1.000
_cell.angle_alpha   90.00
_cell.angle_beta   90.00
_cell.angle_gamma   90.00
#
_symmetry.space_group_name_H-M   'P 1'
#
loop_
_entity.id
_entity.type
_entity.pdbx_description
1 polymer ?
#
loop_
_entity_poly.entity_id
_entity_poly.type
_entity_poly.pdbx_seq_one_letter_code
_entity_poly.pdbx_strand_id
1 'polypeptide(L)'
;MKTTFFSALLILCSIMVGCEPISNEEPNNDNPQTDTITTPSDTISEPEPEPVDPNLAKALQLDSTFTRKRAGTAYGKDLAEISGMVCSRVTPGYLWVQGDDTYKVRAMLPDGTFSTTIRLHNTYRDWEGLSGGVYNDTNYLFVGVFGDNSLKYTDDYYIYYFAEPEVVDGEVKVEKKIIHFGYPDHKAHNAEVIMYDNIEEKIYIVDKWNTFNSTGMVYSMPFSTDMNLDTMQVLTEECQLGGSDMYVLTPDGKKAGLFQNPTGGDISPDGKYIMIKNEAFMLIWTRESVDGQLESVGKTLARSPKKVTAYKREPQGEAIAWLDSTTCYTTSDVYSDGSAPIWMYTREMNAAE
;
A
#
# COMPACT_ATOMS: atom_id res chain seq x y z
N MET A 1 34.05 -1.31 25.88
CA MET A 1 32.84 -1.04 26.65
C MET A 1 31.69 -1.70 25.90
N LYS A 2 31.02 -2.66 26.54
CA LYS A 2 29.96 -3.47 25.92
C LYS A 2 28.66 -2.68 25.98
N THR A 3 28.03 -2.44 24.84
CA THR A 3 26.70 -1.85 24.78
C THR A 3 25.71 -2.95 24.41
N THR A 4 24.75 -3.14 25.28
CA THR A 4 23.76 -4.21 25.29
C THR A 4 22.57 -3.81 24.40
N PHE A 5 22.22 -4.66 23.44
CA PHE A 5 20.99 -4.55 22.66
C PHE A 5 19.80 -4.96 23.56
N PHE A 6 18.76 -4.14 23.59
CA PHE A 6 17.46 -4.48 24.14
C PHE A 6 16.56 -4.94 22.98
N SER A 7 16.27 -6.23 22.96
CA SER A 7 15.23 -6.82 22.13
C SER A 7 13.87 -6.49 22.70
N ALA A 8 12.97 -5.94 21.89
CA ALA A 8 11.57 -5.79 22.21
C ALA A 8 10.88 -7.14 22.19
N LEU A 9 10.24 -7.47 23.31
CA LEU A 9 9.54 -8.74 23.57
C LEU A 9 8.12 -8.66 22.98
N LEU A 10 7.90 -9.36 21.86
CA LEU A 10 6.55 -9.64 21.35
C LEU A 10 5.87 -10.66 22.25
N ILE A 11 4.78 -10.30 22.91
CA ILE A 11 3.93 -11.23 23.66
C ILE A 11 3.00 -11.93 22.64
N LEU A 12 3.37 -13.16 22.28
CA LEU A 12 2.49 -14.09 21.57
C LEU A 12 1.54 -14.73 22.60
N CYS A 13 0.25 -14.44 22.51
CA CYS A 13 -0.78 -15.22 23.18
C CYS A 13 -1.02 -16.52 22.40
N SER A 14 -0.36 -17.60 22.82
CA SER A 14 -0.61 -18.95 22.33
C SER A 14 -1.82 -19.55 23.03
N ILE A 15 -2.90 -19.76 22.29
CA ILE A 15 -4.01 -20.60 22.75
C ILE A 15 -3.60 -22.06 22.50
N MET A 16 -3.30 -22.77 23.56
CA MET A 16 -3.07 -24.23 23.55
C MET A 16 -4.41 -24.94 23.48
N VAL A 17 -4.71 -25.58 22.38
CA VAL A 17 -5.76 -26.61 22.30
C VAL A 17 -5.08 -27.94 22.56
N GLY A 18 -5.43 -28.56 23.67
CA GLY A 18 -4.91 -29.86 24.05
C GLY A 18 -5.45 -30.98 23.16
N CYS A 19 -4.55 -31.79 22.62
CA CYS A 19 -4.88 -33.07 22.02
C CYS A 19 -4.63 -34.17 23.07
N GLU A 20 -5.66 -34.95 23.43
CA GLU A 20 -5.51 -36.18 24.14
C GLU A 20 -5.20 -37.34 23.16
N PRO A 21 -4.47 -38.38 23.59
CA PRO A 21 -4.05 -39.46 22.73
C PRO A 21 -5.15 -40.51 22.54
N ILE A 22 -5.31 -40.96 21.30
CA ILE A 22 -6.20 -42.05 20.89
C ILE A 22 -5.56 -43.38 21.25
N SER A 23 -6.25 -44.20 22.05
CA SER A 23 -5.91 -45.59 22.28
C SER A 23 -6.43 -46.49 21.18
N ASN A 24 -5.57 -47.33 20.64
CA ASN A 24 -5.91 -48.41 19.70
C ASN A 24 -6.63 -49.55 20.42
N GLU A 25 -7.82 -49.94 19.95
CA GLU A 25 -8.36 -51.28 20.11
C GLU A 25 -8.89 -51.79 18.77
N GLU A 26 -8.53 -53.04 18.46
CA GLU A 26 -8.85 -53.78 17.25
C GLU A 26 -10.28 -54.37 17.28
N PRO A 27 -10.80 -54.82 16.11
CA PRO A 27 -12.22 -54.96 15.87
C PRO A 27 -12.77 -56.32 16.23
N ASN A 28 -14.00 -56.35 16.73
CA ASN A 28 -14.77 -57.59 16.81
C ASN A 28 -15.94 -57.55 15.78
N ASN A 29 -16.01 -58.64 15.06
CA ASN A 29 -16.92 -58.93 13.93
C ASN A 29 -18.23 -59.48 14.50
N ASP A 30 -19.39 -58.95 14.12
CA ASP A 30 -20.61 -59.71 13.95
C ASP A 30 -21.74 -58.93 13.28
N ASN A 31 -22.38 -59.57 12.41
CA ASN A 31 -23.28 -59.54 11.32
C ASN A 31 -24.62 -58.73 11.43
N PRO A 32 -25.34 -58.50 10.37
CA PRO A 32 -26.11 -57.27 10.12
C PRO A 32 -27.59 -57.36 10.51
N GLN A 33 -28.10 -56.27 11.08
CA GLN A 33 -29.52 -56.01 11.19
C GLN A 33 -29.87 -54.76 10.37
N THR A 34 -30.71 -54.95 9.37
CA THR A 34 -31.27 -53.89 8.54
C THR A 34 -32.28 -53.08 9.34
N ASP A 35 -31.86 -51.88 9.79
CA ASP A 35 -32.80 -50.86 10.25
C ASP A 35 -32.86 -49.70 9.27
N THR A 36 -34.07 -49.46 8.79
CA THR A 36 -34.44 -48.35 7.92
C THR A 36 -34.29 -47.04 8.66
N ILE A 37 -33.20 -46.31 8.39
CA ILE A 37 -32.99 -44.97 8.95
C ILE A 37 -33.79 -44.00 8.08
N THR A 38 -34.88 -43.49 8.61
CA THR A 38 -35.54 -42.28 8.16
C THR A 38 -34.64 -41.11 8.55
N THR A 39 -34.02 -40.46 7.57
CA THR A 39 -33.29 -39.22 7.70
C THR A 39 -34.27 -38.09 8.09
N PRO A 40 -34.10 -37.41 9.22
CA PRO A 40 -34.74 -36.12 9.44
C PRO A 40 -34.10 -35.11 8.48
N SER A 41 -34.93 -34.46 7.67
CA SER A 41 -34.55 -33.28 6.93
C SER A 41 -34.41 -32.11 7.92
N ASP A 42 -33.24 -31.99 8.51
CA ASP A 42 -32.86 -30.75 9.18
C ASP A 42 -32.49 -29.75 8.10
N THR A 43 -33.45 -28.96 7.71
CA THR A 43 -33.22 -27.68 7.04
C THR A 43 -32.52 -26.78 8.07
N ILE A 44 -31.19 -26.75 8.02
CA ILE A 44 -30.41 -25.71 8.71
C ILE A 44 -30.81 -24.40 8.00
N SER A 45 -31.70 -23.64 8.63
CA SER A 45 -31.95 -22.27 8.23
C SER A 45 -30.65 -21.50 8.37
N GLU A 46 -30.15 -20.91 7.28
CA GLU A 46 -29.07 -19.94 7.38
C GLU A 46 -29.44 -18.90 8.46
N PRO A 47 -28.52 -18.56 9.37
CA PRO A 47 -28.80 -17.53 10.36
C PRO A 47 -29.18 -16.23 9.64
N GLU A 48 -30.28 -15.60 10.05
CA GLU A 48 -30.64 -14.28 9.56
C GLU A 48 -29.44 -13.33 9.73
N PRO A 49 -29.14 -12.49 8.71
CA PRO A 49 -28.06 -11.55 8.79
C PRO A 49 -28.31 -10.60 9.98
N GLU A 50 -27.30 -10.44 10.82
CA GLU A 50 -27.38 -9.51 11.94
C GLU A 50 -27.73 -8.11 11.44
N PRO A 51 -28.61 -7.35 12.16
CA PRO A 51 -29.00 -6.03 11.73
C PRO A 51 -27.77 -5.12 11.64
N VAL A 52 -27.60 -4.49 10.48
CA VAL A 52 -26.49 -3.54 10.22
C VAL A 52 -26.64 -2.36 11.19
N ASP A 53 -25.57 -2.05 11.93
CA ASP A 53 -25.54 -0.90 12.82
C ASP A 53 -25.91 0.39 12.04
N PRO A 54 -26.95 1.12 12.41
CA PRO A 54 -27.36 2.34 11.71
C PRO A 54 -26.29 3.45 11.74
N ASN A 55 -25.28 3.36 12.62
CA ASN A 55 -24.14 4.28 12.62
C ASN A 55 -23.10 3.97 11.52
N LEU A 56 -23.27 2.89 10.78
CA LEU A 56 -22.44 2.53 9.64
C LEU A 56 -22.81 3.31 8.34
N ALA A 57 -23.44 4.46 8.43
CA ALA A 57 -23.83 5.29 7.27
C ALA A 57 -22.64 5.72 6.37
N LYS A 58 -21.41 5.59 6.87
CA LYS A 58 -20.15 5.81 6.11
C LYS A 58 -19.43 4.51 5.75
N ALA A 59 -20.06 3.37 5.91
CA ALA A 59 -19.44 2.09 5.61
C ALA A 59 -19.25 1.88 4.11
N LEU A 60 -18.08 1.40 3.74
CA LEU A 60 -17.71 1.12 2.37
C LEU A 60 -17.88 -0.37 2.10
N GLN A 61 -18.58 -0.71 1.04
CA GLN A 61 -18.74 -2.10 0.61
C GLN A 61 -17.52 -2.55 -0.20
N LEU A 62 -17.07 -3.79 0.06
CA LEU A 62 -16.02 -4.40 -0.74
C LEU A 62 -16.49 -4.59 -2.20
N ASP A 63 -15.64 -4.17 -3.12
CA ASP A 63 -15.83 -4.33 -4.55
C ASP A 63 -15.11 -5.59 -5.03
N SER A 64 -15.79 -6.42 -5.82
CA SER A 64 -15.25 -7.64 -6.43
C SER A 64 -14.82 -7.45 -7.89
N THR A 65 -14.79 -6.21 -8.40
CA THR A 65 -14.46 -5.94 -9.81
C THR A 65 -13.00 -6.19 -10.15
N PHE A 66 -12.12 -6.23 -9.16
CA PHE A 66 -10.73 -6.59 -9.39
C PHE A 66 -10.54 -8.10 -9.39
N THR A 67 -9.92 -8.59 -10.45
CA THR A 67 -9.36 -9.94 -10.50
C THR A 67 -7.88 -9.89 -10.16
N ARG A 68 -7.42 -10.86 -9.39
CA ARG A 68 -6.02 -10.96 -8.96
C ARG A 68 -5.32 -12.14 -9.60
N LYS A 69 -4.12 -11.90 -10.12
CA LYS A 69 -3.23 -12.92 -10.65
C LYS A 69 -1.83 -12.74 -10.08
N ARG A 70 -1.16 -13.83 -9.70
CA ARG A 70 0.26 -13.76 -9.38
C ARG A 70 1.03 -13.48 -10.66
N ALA A 71 1.75 -12.35 -10.70
CA ALA A 71 2.60 -11.99 -11.81
C ALA A 71 3.96 -12.69 -11.71
N GLY A 72 4.52 -12.75 -10.48
CA GLY A 72 5.80 -13.37 -10.24
C GLY A 72 6.17 -13.46 -8.77
N THR A 73 7.45 -13.64 -8.54
CA THR A 73 8.06 -13.67 -7.21
C THR A 73 9.46 -13.11 -7.28
N ALA A 74 9.71 -12.04 -6.55
CA ALA A 74 11.07 -11.55 -6.36
C ALA A 74 11.76 -12.32 -5.24
N TYR A 75 13.07 -12.53 -5.37
CA TYR A 75 13.91 -13.18 -4.38
C TYR A 75 15.12 -12.33 -4.07
N GLY A 76 15.51 -12.26 -2.82
CA GLY A 76 16.76 -11.62 -2.41
C GLY A 76 16.71 -10.96 -1.05
N LYS A 77 17.84 -10.93 -0.37
CA LYS A 77 17.98 -10.26 0.93
C LYS A 77 17.88 -8.73 0.82
N ASP A 78 18.18 -8.18 -0.35
CA ASP A 78 18.09 -6.74 -0.65
C ASP A 78 16.64 -6.29 -0.93
N LEU A 79 15.67 -7.16 -0.71
CA LEU A 79 14.24 -6.93 -0.87
C LEU A 79 13.49 -7.05 0.46
N ALA A 80 14.21 -7.22 1.56
CA ALA A 80 13.60 -7.07 2.86
C ALA A 80 12.93 -5.70 2.91
N GLU A 81 11.66 -5.68 3.31
CA GLU A 81 10.94 -4.44 3.58
C GLU A 81 10.75 -3.55 2.32
N ILE A 82 10.08 -4.09 1.27
CA ILE A 82 9.74 -3.29 0.09
C ILE A 82 8.60 -2.32 0.45
N SER A 83 8.92 -1.03 0.56
CA SER A 83 7.99 0.04 0.93
C SER A 83 7.50 0.86 -0.25
N GLY A 84 8.05 0.71 -1.45
CA GLY A 84 7.63 1.50 -2.60
C GLY A 84 7.76 0.80 -3.94
N MET A 85 6.85 1.12 -4.87
CA MET A 85 6.85 0.60 -6.24
C MET A 85 6.29 1.63 -7.23
N VAL A 86 6.85 1.63 -8.45
CA VAL A 86 6.36 2.42 -9.59
C VAL A 86 6.49 1.61 -10.87
N CYS A 87 5.50 1.65 -11.75
CA CYS A 87 5.64 1.16 -13.11
C CYS A 87 6.53 2.10 -13.93
N SER A 88 7.59 1.56 -14.54
CA SER A 88 8.51 2.35 -15.37
C SER A 88 7.77 2.97 -16.56
N ARG A 89 7.99 4.27 -16.76
CA ARG A 89 7.47 5.03 -17.92
C ARG A 89 8.49 5.16 -19.04
N VAL A 90 9.80 5.09 -18.70
CA VAL A 90 10.89 5.16 -19.66
C VAL A 90 11.13 3.81 -20.32
N THR A 91 11.05 2.72 -19.54
CA THR A 91 11.18 1.35 -20.05
C THR A 91 9.94 0.53 -19.68
N PRO A 92 8.86 0.61 -20.48
CA PRO A 92 7.61 -0.09 -20.19
C PRO A 92 7.80 -1.59 -19.96
N GLY A 93 7.04 -2.14 -19.01
CA GLY A 93 7.13 -3.55 -18.62
C GLY A 93 8.01 -3.80 -17.40
N TYR A 94 8.76 -2.81 -16.93
CA TYR A 94 9.52 -2.90 -15.69
C TYR A 94 8.82 -2.19 -14.53
N LEU A 95 9.14 -2.65 -13.32
CA LEU A 95 8.73 -2.06 -12.04
C LEU A 95 10.00 -1.54 -11.34
N TRP A 96 9.98 -0.29 -10.91
CA TRP A 96 10.94 0.22 -9.95
C TRP A 96 10.46 -0.07 -8.54
N VAL A 97 11.32 -0.60 -7.69
CA VAL A 97 11.04 -0.89 -6.28
C VAL A 97 12.16 -0.38 -5.39
N GLN A 98 11.81 -0.05 -4.17
CA GLN A 98 12.77 0.30 -3.11
C GLN A 98 12.46 -0.47 -1.83
N GLY A 99 13.47 -0.73 -1.01
CA GLY A 99 13.31 -1.17 0.37
C GLY A 99 13.76 -0.05 1.32
N ASP A 100 13.24 -0.07 2.53
CA ASP A 100 13.43 0.99 3.52
C ASP A 100 14.87 1.11 4.04
N ASP A 101 15.63 0.01 4.13
CA ASP A 101 16.98 -0.02 4.68
C ASP A 101 18.11 -0.24 3.64
N THR A 102 17.79 -0.44 2.36
CA THR A 102 18.77 -0.84 1.35
C THR A 102 19.43 0.32 0.60
N TYR A 103 18.90 1.53 0.68
CA TYR A 103 19.36 2.75 -0.03
C TYR A 103 19.53 2.55 -1.54
N LYS A 104 18.69 1.66 -2.10
CA LYS A 104 18.70 1.27 -3.51
C LYS A 104 17.31 1.37 -4.08
N VAL A 105 17.23 1.84 -5.31
CA VAL A 105 16.06 1.67 -6.17
C VAL A 105 16.44 0.65 -7.23
N ARG A 106 15.61 -0.36 -7.46
CA ARG A 106 15.90 -1.45 -8.37
C ARG A 106 14.80 -1.62 -9.40
N ALA A 107 15.17 -1.83 -10.64
CA ALA A 107 14.20 -2.23 -11.67
C ALA A 107 14.10 -3.75 -11.73
N MET A 108 12.88 -4.25 -11.84
CA MET A 108 12.59 -5.67 -12.04
C MET A 108 11.43 -5.85 -13.03
N LEU A 109 11.38 -6.99 -13.68
CA LEU A 109 10.19 -7.45 -14.40
C LEU A 109 9.11 -7.90 -13.40
N PRO A 110 7.84 -7.92 -13.81
CA PRO A 110 6.75 -8.42 -12.95
C PRO A 110 6.89 -9.90 -12.55
N ASP A 111 7.75 -10.66 -13.21
CA ASP A 111 8.09 -12.03 -12.80
C ASP A 111 9.07 -12.11 -11.62
N GLY A 112 9.67 -10.97 -11.25
CA GLY A 112 10.63 -10.84 -10.16
C GLY A 112 12.10 -10.84 -10.62
N THR A 113 12.37 -10.87 -11.92
CA THR A 113 13.74 -10.81 -12.46
C THR A 113 14.27 -9.37 -12.39
N PHE A 114 15.36 -9.16 -11.67
CA PHE A 114 16.05 -7.86 -11.54
C PHE A 114 16.98 -7.56 -12.71
N SER A 115 17.05 -6.27 -13.07
CA SER A 115 17.95 -5.75 -14.11
C SER A 115 18.81 -4.61 -13.57
N THR A 116 18.23 -3.44 -13.33
CA THR A 116 18.97 -2.22 -12.97
C THR A 116 19.00 -1.99 -11.47
N THR A 117 20.10 -1.46 -10.97
CA THR A 117 20.24 -0.97 -9.60
C THR A 117 20.73 0.48 -9.60
N ILE A 118 20.04 1.34 -8.89
CA ILE A 118 20.43 2.73 -8.60
C ILE A 118 20.80 2.78 -7.13
N ARG A 119 22.02 3.25 -6.81
CA ARG A 119 22.44 3.48 -5.42
C ARG A 119 22.36 4.96 -5.10
N LEU A 120 21.49 5.28 -4.15
CA LEU A 120 21.30 6.64 -3.67
C LEU A 120 22.00 6.81 -2.32
N HIS A 121 23.32 6.77 -2.31
CA HIS A 121 24.09 6.91 -1.06
C HIS A 121 23.54 8.07 -0.24
N ASN A 122 23.03 7.80 0.95
CA ASN A 122 22.99 8.72 2.10
C ASN A 122 22.28 8.16 3.33
N THR A 123 22.53 8.80 4.44
CA THR A 123 21.94 8.80 5.80
C THR A 123 20.98 7.66 6.12
N TYR A 124 21.27 6.98 7.20
CA TYR A 124 20.42 5.96 7.83
C TYR A 124 19.07 6.57 8.24
N ARG A 125 18.14 6.57 7.31
CA ARG A 125 16.78 7.04 7.44
C ARG A 125 15.87 5.95 6.88
N ASP A 126 14.71 5.90 7.42
CA ASP A 126 13.60 5.06 7.00
C ASP A 126 13.07 5.55 5.64
N TRP A 127 13.19 4.75 4.61
CA TRP A 127 12.73 5.07 3.27
C TRP A 127 11.31 4.56 3.08
N GLU A 128 10.40 5.46 2.80
CA GLU A 128 8.98 5.15 2.68
C GLU A 128 8.44 5.63 1.34
N GLY A 129 7.80 4.70 0.63
CA GLY A 129 7.14 5.00 -0.63
C GLY A 129 8.06 5.40 -1.78
N LEU A 130 7.63 5.06 -2.98
CA LEU A 130 8.23 5.44 -4.25
C LEU A 130 7.13 5.93 -5.17
N SER A 131 7.31 7.08 -5.80
CA SER A 131 6.38 7.64 -6.78
C SER A 131 7.08 7.98 -8.08
N GLY A 132 6.33 8.07 -9.15
CA GLY A 132 6.84 8.48 -10.45
C GLY A 132 5.89 9.38 -11.20
N GLY A 133 6.44 10.28 -12.03
CA GLY A 133 5.61 11.16 -12.81
C GLY A 133 6.36 11.95 -13.88
N VAL A 134 5.62 12.74 -14.61
CA VAL A 134 6.14 13.58 -15.70
C VAL A 134 6.11 15.04 -15.28
N TYR A 135 7.24 15.73 -15.40
CA TYR A 135 7.33 17.17 -15.28
C TYR A 135 8.18 17.72 -16.44
N ASN A 136 7.65 18.70 -17.18
CA ASN A 136 8.32 19.27 -18.35
C ASN A 136 8.90 18.20 -19.31
N ASP A 137 8.03 17.28 -19.75
CA ASP A 137 8.35 16.16 -20.66
C ASP A 137 9.45 15.19 -20.17
N THR A 138 9.85 15.29 -18.90
CA THR A 138 10.82 14.39 -18.28
C THR A 138 10.13 13.51 -17.24
N ASN A 139 10.36 12.21 -17.31
CA ASN A 139 9.92 11.27 -16.27
C ASN A 139 10.87 11.36 -15.06
N TYR A 140 10.29 11.47 -13.87
CA TYR A 140 11.01 11.51 -12.59
C TYR A 140 10.58 10.37 -11.68
N LEU A 141 11.51 9.92 -10.85
CA LEU A 141 11.24 9.10 -9.68
C LEU A 141 11.44 9.93 -8.42
N PHE A 142 10.55 9.73 -7.45
CA PHE A 142 10.54 10.38 -6.14
C PHE A 142 10.61 9.32 -5.06
N VAL A 143 11.65 9.36 -4.26
CA VAL A 143 11.89 8.45 -3.14
C VAL A 143 11.58 9.16 -1.84
N GLY A 144 10.63 8.69 -1.07
CA GLY A 144 10.32 9.19 0.26
C GLY A 144 11.41 8.78 1.26
N VAL A 145 11.92 9.74 2.02
CA VAL A 145 12.93 9.54 3.07
C VAL A 145 12.39 10.21 4.33
N PHE A 146 11.26 9.70 4.82
CA PHE A 146 10.46 10.39 5.82
C PHE A 146 9.76 9.47 6.83
N GLY A 147 10.06 8.17 6.84
CA GLY A 147 9.60 7.28 7.90
C GLY A 147 10.11 7.73 9.25
N ASP A 148 9.23 7.73 10.24
CA ASP A 148 9.53 8.15 11.60
C ASP A 148 8.63 7.45 12.63
N ASN A 149 8.71 6.13 12.66
CA ASN A 149 7.95 5.30 13.59
C ASN A 149 8.12 5.70 15.06
N SER A 150 9.22 6.38 15.38
CA SER A 150 9.53 6.86 16.73
C SER A 150 9.07 8.29 16.98
N LEU A 151 8.55 9.00 15.99
CA LEU A 151 8.20 10.43 16.03
C LEU A 151 9.35 11.29 16.57
N LYS A 152 10.54 11.06 16.04
CA LYS A 152 11.79 11.63 16.53
C LYS A 152 12.19 12.90 15.79
N TYR A 153 11.80 13.01 14.52
CA TYR A 153 12.30 14.06 13.64
C TYR A 153 11.28 15.19 13.52
N THR A 154 11.75 16.41 13.67
CA THR A 154 10.93 17.62 13.49
C THR A 154 11.54 18.43 12.37
N ASP A 155 10.77 18.75 11.34
CA ASP A 155 11.24 19.55 10.20
C ASP A 155 12.51 18.99 9.51
N ASP A 156 12.69 17.69 9.54
CA ASP A 156 13.91 17.03 9.07
C ASP A 156 13.56 15.80 8.21
N TYR A 157 12.74 16.02 7.19
CA TYR A 157 12.26 15.01 6.25
C TYR A 157 12.74 15.33 4.84
N TYR A 158 12.88 14.30 3.98
CA TYR A 158 13.47 14.47 2.66
C TYR A 158 12.71 13.71 1.59
N ILE A 159 12.77 14.22 0.37
CA ILE A 159 12.41 13.49 -0.84
C ILE A 159 13.63 13.54 -1.76
N TYR A 160 14.08 12.38 -2.22
CA TYR A 160 15.06 12.33 -3.28
C TYR A 160 14.34 12.23 -4.60
N TYR A 161 14.77 13.02 -5.59
CA TYR A 161 14.24 12.90 -6.93
C TYR A 161 15.34 12.95 -7.98
N PHE A 162 15.09 12.29 -9.10
CA PHE A 162 15.99 12.21 -10.24
C PHE A 162 15.21 11.83 -11.48
N ALA A 163 15.75 12.18 -12.67
CA ALA A 163 15.18 11.73 -13.93
C ALA A 163 15.23 10.19 -13.98
N GLU A 164 14.11 9.57 -14.35
CA GLU A 164 14.01 8.12 -14.48
C GLU A 164 14.98 7.64 -15.59
N PRO A 165 15.95 6.78 -15.30
CA PRO A 165 16.84 6.27 -16.32
C PRO A 165 16.21 5.11 -17.12
N GLU A 166 16.79 4.82 -18.29
CA GLU A 166 16.51 3.56 -18.98
C GLU A 166 16.90 2.36 -18.11
N VAL A 167 16.13 1.29 -18.19
CA VAL A 167 16.47 0.03 -17.53
C VAL A 167 17.51 -0.71 -18.38
N VAL A 168 18.65 -0.98 -17.77
CA VAL A 168 19.77 -1.75 -18.35
C VAL A 168 20.29 -2.74 -17.31
N ASP A 169 21.02 -3.76 -17.73
CA ASP A 169 21.62 -4.68 -16.78
C ASP A 169 22.75 -4.01 -15.98
N GLY A 170 22.70 -4.14 -14.66
CA GLY A 170 23.73 -3.67 -13.75
C GLY A 170 23.40 -2.38 -13.01
N GLU A 171 24.41 -1.60 -12.68
CA GLU A 171 24.27 -0.38 -11.88
C GLU A 171 24.27 0.88 -12.76
N VAL A 172 23.30 1.76 -12.49
CA VAL A 172 23.18 3.06 -13.16
C VAL A 172 23.37 4.18 -12.12
N LYS A 173 24.12 5.21 -12.52
CA LYS A 173 24.28 6.43 -11.73
C LYS A 173 23.28 7.48 -12.19
N VAL A 174 22.64 8.13 -11.23
CA VAL A 174 21.69 9.22 -11.46
C VAL A 174 22.15 10.50 -10.76
N GLU A 175 21.77 11.63 -11.29
CA GLU A 175 21.94 12.91 -10.61
C GLU A 175 20.76 13.13 -9.65
N LYS A 176 20.95 12.68 -8.41
CA LYS A 176 19.97 12.82 -7.34
C LYS A 176 19.92 14.26 -6.84
N LYS A 177 18.73 14.83 -6.75
CA LYS A 177 18.41 16.07 -6.05
C LYS A 177 17.63 15.76 -4.77
N ILE A 178 17.69 16.67 -3.80
CA ILE A 178 17.12 16.47 -2.46
C ILE A 178 16.19 17.64 -2.14
N ILE A 179 14.95 17.36 -1.85
CA ILE A 179 14.00 18.30 -1.27
C ILE A 179 14.00 18.06 0.23
N HIS A 180 14.29 19.11 1.01
CA HIS A 180 14.12 19.14 2.44
C HIS A 180 12.75 19.70 2.78
N PHE A 181 11.99 19.04 3.66
CA PHE A 181 10.66 19.52 4.03
C PHE A 181 10.31 19.29 5.51
N GLY A 182 9.28 20.01 5.96
CA GLY A 182 8.66 19.87 7.27
C GLY A 182 7.15 20.00 7.17
N TYR A 183 6.46 19.62 8.24
CA TYR A 183 5.01 19.72 8.35
C TYR A 183 4.56 21.10 8.84
N PRO A 184 3.32 21.56 8.52
CA PRO A 184 2.88 22.91 8.86
C PRO A 184 2.76 23.19 10.36
N ASP A 185 2.62 22.14 11.17
CA ASP A 185 2.56 22.25 12.63
C ASP A 185 3.94 22.15 13.32
N HIS A 186 5.00 21.97 12.53
CA HIS A 186 6.39 21.81 13.00
C HIS A 186 6.56 20.70 14.02
N LYS A 187 5.83 19.57 13.86
CA LYS A 187 5.95 18.38 14.70
C LYS A 187 6.47 17.18 13.92
N ALA A 188 6.78 16.14 14.67
CA ALA A 188 7.11 14.84 14.11
C ALA A 188 5.87 14.15 13.56
N HIS A 189 6.00 13.60 12.35
CA HIS A 189 4.98 12.82 11.67
C HIS A 189 5.58 11.52 11.12
N ASN A 190 4.79 10.46 11.08
CA ASN A 190 5.14 9.23 10.40
C ASN A 190 4.28 9.05 9.17
N ALA A 191 4.88 9.09 8.00
CA ALA A 191 4.19 8.90 6.73
C ALA A 191 4.82 7.74 5.95
N GLU A 192 4.05 7.10 5.07
CA GLU A 192 4.53 6.01 4.22
C GLU A 192 4.09 6.15 2.76
N VAL A 193 3.17 7.06 2.49
CA VAL A 193 2.64 7.25 1.14
C VAL A 193 3.22 8.52 0.53
N ILE A 194 3.79 8.37 -0.66
CA ILE A 194 4.15 9.48 -1.54
C ILE A 194 3.48 9.26 -2.91
N MET A 195 2.87 10.30 -3.45
CA MET A 195 2.27 10.30 -4.78
C MET A 195 2.61 11.60 -5.49
N TYR A 196 2.94 11.53 -6.77
CA TYR A 196 3.11 12.71 -7.61
C TYR A 196 1.95 12.82 -8.60
N ASP A 197 1.29 13.98 -8.63
CA ASP A 197 0.25 14.28 -9.60
C ASP A 197 0.79 15.12 -10.76
N ASN A 198 0.77 14.55 -11.98
CA ASN A 198 1.25 15.23 -13.18
C ASN A 198 0.38 16.43 -13.59
N ILE A 199 -0.87 16.50 -13.11
CA ILE A 199 -1.84 17.51 -13.52
C ILE A 199 -1.69 18.77 -12.67
N GLU A 200 -1.55 18.58 -11.36
CA GLU A 200 -1.36 19.69 -10.42
C GLU A 200 0.13 20.02 -10.21
N GLU A 201 1.03 19.18 -10.73
CA GLU A 201 2.48 19.29 -10.52
C GLU A 201 2.82 19.36 -9.01
N LYS A 202 2.17 18.49 -8.24
CA LYS A 202 2.30 18.42 -6.79
C LYS A 202 2.74 17.04 -6.31
N ILE A 203 3.51 17.04 -5.24
CA ILE A 203 3.81 15.86 -4.45
C ILE A 203 2.81 15.82 -3.30
N TYR A 204 2.18 14.66 -3.09
CA TYR A 204 1.28 14.36 -2.00
C TYR A 204 1.90 13.35 -1.05
N ILE A 205 1.73 13.57 0.24
CA ILE A 205 2.22 12.71 1.33
C ILE A 205 1.03 12.38 2.23
N VAL A 206 0.90 11.12 2.64
CA VAL A 206 -0.17 10.70 3.57
C VAL A 206 0.44 10.08 4.81
N ASP A 207 0.03 10.58 5.97
CA ASP A 207 0.46 10.06 7.26
C ASP A 207 -0.05 8.63 7.47
N LYS A 208 0.83 7.75 7.91
CA LYS A 208 0.48 6.43 8.44
C LYS A 208 -0.08 6.52 9.84
N TRP A 209 0.57 7.33 10.66
CA TRP A 209 0.30 7.38 12.08
C TRP A 209 -0.82 8.33 12.41
N ASN A 210 -1.77 7.76 13.11
CA ASN A 210 -2.78 8.53 13.80
C ASN A 210 -3.26 7.82 15.06
N THR A 211 -3.81 8.58 15.99
CA THR A 211 -4.55 8.02 17.11
C THR A 211 -5.58 7.01 16.60
N PHE A 212 -5.86 5.97 17.35
CA PHE A 212 -6.66 4.78 17.00
C PHE A 212 -8.00 5.00 16.25
N ASN A 213 -8.34 6.23 15.86
CA ASN A 213 -9.61 6.60 15.26
C ASN A 213 -9.49 7.54 14.04
N SER A 214 -8.35 7.67 13.40
CA SER A 214 -8.24 8.53 12.22
C SER A 214 -7.62 7.81 11.01
N THR A 215 -7.96 8.29 9.82
CA THR A 215 -7.59 7.68 8.55
C THR A 215 -6.32 8.25 7.92
N GLY A 216 -5.59 9.10 8.62
CA GLY A 216 -4.43 9.79 8.09
C GLY A 216 -4.74 11.16 7.52
N MET A 217 -3.77 12.05 7.61
CA MET A 217 -3.81 13.38 7.00
C MET A 217 -3.08 13.36 5.67
N VAL A 218 -3.62 14.09 4.71
CA VAL A 218 -3.03 14.30 3.39
C VAL A 218 -2.39 15.66 3.36
N TYR A 219 -1.13 15.68 2.97
CA TYR A 219 -0.33 16.89 2.79
C TYR A 219 0.14 17.00 1.35
N SER A 220 0.48 18.21 0.91
CA SER A 220 1.05 18.42 -0.41
C SER A 220 2.11 19.52 -0.43
N MET A 221 2.89 19.52 -1.50
CA MET A 221 3.71 20.66 -1.91
C MET A 221 3.79 20.73 -3.44
N PRO A 222 3.91 21.95 -4.03
CA PRO A 222 4.19 22.06 -5.46
C PRO A 222 5.58 21.49 -5.77
N PHE A 223 5.73 20.93 -6.95
CA PHE A 223 7.01 20.48 -7.47
C PHE A 223 7.42 21.29 -8.69
N SER A 224 8.68 21.67 -8.73
CA SER A 224 9.34 22.26 -9.91
C SER A 224 10.82 21.92 -9.84
N THR A 225 11.44 21.68 -10.98
CA THR A 225 12.89 21.49 -11.07
C THR A 225 13.69 22.76 -10.75
N ASP A 226 13.03 23.92 -10.75
CA ASP A 226 13.59 25.24 -10.45
C ASP A 226 13.33 25.66 -8.99
N MET A 227 12.73 24.78 -8.18
CA MET A 227 12.48 25.07 -6.77
C MET A 227 13.80 25.32 -6.02
N ASN A 228 13.75 26.20 -5.04
CA ASN A 228 14.92 26.46 -4.21
C ASN A 228 15.16 25.30 -3.24
N LEU A 229 16.17 24.49 -3.52
CA LEU A 229 16.54 23.33 -2.69
C LEU A 229 17.40 23.68 -1.45
N ASP A 230 17.88 24.93 -1.35
CA ASP A 230 18.64 25.39 -0.18
C ASP A 230 17.72 25.77 1.00
N THR A 231 16.41 25.82 0.76
CA THR A 231 15.41 26.14 1.78
C THR A 231 14.49 24.97 2.05
N MET A 232 14.16 24.76 3.32
CA MET A 232 13.15 23.80 3.72
C MET A 232 11.78 24.18 3.13
N GLN A 233 11.11 23.24 2.52
CA GLN A 233 9.73 23.38 2.06
C GLN A 233 8.78 23.06 3.22
N VAL A 234 7.72 23.85 3.38
CA VAL A 234 6.67 23.53 4.36
C VAL A 234 5.47 22.96 3.61
N LEU A 235 5.03 21.77 4.02
CA LEU A 235 3.86 21.12 3.42
C LEU A 235 2.59 21.94 3.67
N THR A 236 1.64 21.79 2.78
CA THR A 236 0.25 22.28 2.96
C THR A 236 -0.62 21.12 3.41
N GLU A 237 -1.38 21.30 4.47
CA GLU A 237 -2.41 20.36 4.89
C GLU A 237 -3.61 20.45 3.91
N GLU A 238 -3.97 19.34 3.28
CA GLU A 238 -5.04 19.28 2.28
C GLU A 238 -6.36 18.80 2.90
N CYS A 239 -6.35 17.63 3.53
CA CYS A 239 -7.55 17.04 4.10
C CYS A 239 -7.24 15.83 4.98
N GLN A 240 -8.24 15.41 5.78
CA GLN A 240 -8.27 14.08 6.36
C GLN A 240 -8.71 13.07 5.28
N LEU A 241 -7.96 11.98 5.12
CA LEU A 241 -8.22 10.95 4.11
C LEU A 241 -9.62 10.35 4.25
N GLY A 242 -10.46 10.53 3.22
CA GLY A 242 -11.80 9.97 3.14
C GLY A 242 -12.79 10.46 4.21
N GLY A 243 -12.42 11.48 4.98
CA GLY A 243 -13.15 11.94 6.16
C GLY A 243 -12.97 11.01 7.36
N SER A 244 -13.70 11.25 8.45
CA SER A 244 -13.61 10.46 9.68
C SER A 244 -14.29 9.10 9.56
N ASP A 245 -13.75 8.08 10.22
CA ASP A 245 -14.39 6.79 10.53
C ASP A 245 -14.81 5.95 9.31
N MET A 246 -13.88 5.69 8.38
CA MET A 246 -14.15 4.76 7.28
C MET A 246 -14.14 3.30 7.76
N TYR A 247 -15.30 2.66 7.71
CA TYR A 247 -15.45 1.23 7.93
C TYR A 247 -15.61 0.51 6.60
N VAL A 248 -14.97 -0.64 6.47
CA VAL A 248 -15.14 -1.54 5.33
C VAL A 248 -16.15 -2.62 5.70
N LEU A 249 -17.15 -2.85 4.86
CA LEU A 249 -18.12 -3.93 5.01
C LEU A 249 -17.84 -5.05 4.02
N THR A 250 -18.08 -6.28 4.47
CA THR A 250 -18.16 -7.44 3.59
C THR A 250 -19.43 -7.37 2.71
N PRO A 251 -19.52 -8.13 1.60
CA PRO A 251 -20.71 -8.13 0.75
C PRO A 251 -22.00 -8.52 1.48
N ASP A 252 -21.90 -9.30 2.56
CA ASP A 252 -23.04 -9.67 3.44
C ASP A 252 -23.34 -8.63 4.52
N GLY A 253 -22.71 -7.45 4.46
CA GLY A 253 -22.97 -6.31 5.35
C GLY A 253 -22.28 -6.37 6.69
N LYS A 254 -21.39 -7.34 6.93
CA LYS A 254 -20.63 -7.41 8.19
C LYS A 254 -19.43 -6.46 8.17
N LYS A 255 -19.07 -5.94 9.35
CA LYS A 255 -17.90 -5.08 9.51
C LYS A 255 -16.60 -5.89 9.26
N ALA A 256 -15.88 -5.56 8.20
CA ALA A 256 -14.59 -6.19 7.88
C ALA A 256 -13.43 -5.54 8.64
N GLY A 257 -13.48 -4.22 8.85
CA GLY A 257 -12.46 -3.48 9.59
C GLY A 257 -12.51 -1.98 9.34
N LEU A 258 -11.66 -1.24 10.05
CA LEU A 258 -11.37 0.17 9.79
C LEU A 258 -10.23 0.28 8.79
N PHE A 259 -10.31 1.25 7.90
CA PHE A 259 -9.16 1.64 7.11
C PHE A 259 -8.26 2.54 7.96
N GLN A 260 -7.11 2.01 8.35
CA GLN A 260 -6.11 2.69 9.15
C GLN A 260 -4.73 2.39 8.57
N ASN A 261 -3.73 3.17 8.96
CA ASN A 261 -2.34 2.95 8.59
C ASN A 261 -2.16 2.79 7.06
N PRO A 262 -2.41 3.84 6.26
CA PRO A 262 -2.07 3.80 4.85
C PRO A 262 -0.57 3.51 4.69
N THR A 263 -0.23 2.54 3.85
CA THR A 263 1.14 2.05 3.65
C THR A 263 1.63 2.23 2.23
N GLY A 264 0.76 2.57 1.28
CA GLY A 264 1.14 2.81 -0.10
C GLY A 264 0.06 3.52 -0.88
N GLY A 265 0.43 4.21 -1.93
CA GLY A 265 -0.52 4.89 -2.80
C GLY A 265 0.09 5.28 -4.14
N ASP A 266 -0.77 5.43 -5.14
CA ASP A 266 -0.37 5.87 -6.46
C ASP A 266 -1.53 6.53 -7.21
N ILE A 267 -1.20 7.39 -8.16
CA ILE A 267 -2.13 8.05 -9.07
C ILE A 267 -1.98 7.44 -10.47
N SER A 268 -3.10 7.04 -11.08
CA SER A 268 -3.06 6.47 -12.43
C SER A 268 -2.39 7.41 -13.44
N PRO A 269 -1.74 6.89 -14.50
CA PRO A 269 -1.01 7.71 -15.46
C PRO A 269 -1.83 8.82 -16.12
N ASP A 270 -3.16 8.63 -16.27
CA ASP A 270 -4.10 9.62 -16.77
C ASP A 270 -4.58 10.62 -15.70
N GLY A 271 -4.13 10.48 -14.45
CA GLY A 271 -4.50 11.30 -13.31
C GLY A 271 -5.91 11.08 -12.77
N LYS A 272 -6.70 10.18 -13.38
CA LYS A 272 -8.14 10.04 -13.10
C LYS A 272 -8.42 9.25 -11.81
N TYR A 273 -7.59 8.28 -11.49
CA TYR A 273 -7.79 7.38 -10.34
C TYR A 273 -6.66 7.54 -9.33
N ILE A 274 -7.05 7.61 -8.07
CA ILE A 274 -6.12 7.62 -6.94
C ILE A 274 -6.37 6.35 -6.14
N MET A 275 -5.31 5.62 -5.84
CA MET A 275 -5.37 4.44 -5.00
C MET A 275 -4.50 4.64 -3.77
N ILE A 276 -5.08 4.32 -2.60
CA ILE A 276 -4.33 4.25 -1.34
C ILE A 276 -4.66 2.90 -0.71
N LYS A 277 -3.66 2.23 -0.21
CA LYS A 277 -3.80 0.90 0.42
C LYS A 277 -3.26 0.89 1.84
N ASN A 278 -3.70 -0.12 2.58
CA ASN A 278 -3.02 -0.63 3.76
C ASN A 278 -2.78 -2.14 3.58
N GLU A 279 -2.41 -2.86 4.61
CA GLU A 279 -2.15 -4.31 4.55
C GLU A 279 -3.39 -5.16 4.15
N ALA A 280 -4.61 -4.63 4.23
CA ALA A 280 -5.85 -5.40 4.07
C ALA A 280 -6.74 -4.91 2.92
N PHE A 281 -6.67 -3.63 2.58
CA PHE A 281 -7.60 -3.00 1.65
C PHE A 281 -6.89 -2.05 0.68
N MET A 282 -7.41 -1.99 -0.55
CA MET A 282 -7.10 -0.95 -1.52
C MET A 282 -8.33 -0.07 -1.69
N LEU A 283 -8.19 1.21 -1.44
CA LEU A 283 -9.22 2.23 -1.61
C LEU A 283 -8.98 2.98 -2.91
N ILE A 284 -10.04 3.17 -3.70
CA ILE A 284 -9.94 3.82 -4.99
C ILE A 284 -10.89 5.01 -5.07
N TRP A 285 -10.33 6.16 -5.37
CA TRP A 285 -11.05 7.39 -5.69
C TRP A 285 -11.03 7.63 -7.18
N THR A 286 -12.12 8.16 -7.70
CA THR A 286 -12.21 8.73 -9.05
C THR A 286 -12.28 10.23 -8.92
N ARG A 287 -11.37 10.94 -9.58
CA ARG A 287 -11.41 12.40 -9.66
C ARG A 287 -12.58 12.81 -10.55
N GLU A 288 -13.38 13.73 -10.08
CA GLU A 288 -14.48 14.29 -10.86
C GLU A 288 -13.94 15.30 -11.88
N SER A 289 -14.53 15.31 -13.07
CA SER A 289 -14.21 16.31 -14.08
C SER A 289 -15.26 17.43 -14.04
N VAL A 290 -14.80 18.66 -13.89
CA VAL A 290 -15.63 19.86 -13.94
C VAL A 290 -15.07 20.73 -15.06
N ASP A 291 -15.91 21.05 -16.04
CA ASP A 291 -15.53 21.84 -17.23
C ASP A 291 -14.31 21.27 -17.99
N GLY A 292 -14.18 19.95 -18.02
CA GLY A 292 -13.09 19.25 -18.70
C GLY A 292 -11.76 19.19 -17.92
N GLN A 293 -11.72 19.72 -16.70
CA GLN A 293 -10.57 19.65 -15.81
C GLN A 293 -10.85 18.68 -14.66
N LEU A 294 -9.87 17.86 -14.29
CA LEU A 294 -9.97 17.04 -13.09
C LEU A 294 -9.84 17.91 -11.84
N GLU A 295 -10.67 17.63 -10.85
CA GLU A 295 -10.55 18.28 -9.55
C GLU A 295 -9.22 17.95 -8.85
N SER A 296 -8.84 18.74 -7.84
CA SER A 296 -7.61 18.48 -7.09
C SER A 296 -7.62 17.13 -6.38
N VAL A 297 -6.43 16.55 -6.20
CA VAL A 297 -6.21 15.32 -5.43
C VAL A 297 -6.72 15.49 -3.99
N GLY A 298 -6.38 16.61 -3.33
CA GLY A 298 -6.83 16.90 -1.96
C GLY A 298 -8.35 16.92 -1.84
N LYS A 299 -9.06 17.58 -2.76
CA LYS A 299 -10.53 17.60 -2.79
C LYS A 299 -11.11 16.19 -3.02
N THR A 300 -10.48 15.40 -3.89
CA THR A 300 -10.89 14.03 -4.16
C THR A 300 -10.74 13.15 -2.92
N LEU A 301 -9.58 13.21 -2.26
CA LEU A 301 -9.27 12.39 -1.09
C LEU A 301 -10.04 12.79 0.17
N ALA A 302 -10.57 14.02 0.23
CA ALA A 302 -11.45 14.46 1.31
C ALA A 302 -12.80 13.72 1.35
N ARG A 303 -13.18 13.04 0.27
CA ARG A 303 -14.42 12.26 0.15
C ARG A 303 -14.17 10.79 0.44
N SER A 304 -15.24 10.07 0.77
CA SER A 304 -15.20 8.61 0.84
C SER A 304 -14.83 8.01 -0.54
N PRO A 305 -13.97 7.00 -0.59
CA PRO A 305 -13.60 6.34 -1.85
C PRO A 305 -14.81 5.69 -2.51
N LYS A 306 -14.80 5.64 -3.85
CA LYS A 306 -15.90 5.01 -4.61
C LYS A 306 -15.85 3.49 -4.60
N LYS A 307 -14.64 2.92 -4.44
CA LYS A 307 -14.43 1.47 -4.45
C LYS A 307 -13.46 1.06 -3.36
N VAL A 308 -13.70 -0.08 -2.77
CA VAL A 308 -12.85 -0.71 -1.77
C VAL A 308 -12.63 -2.15 -2.16
N THR A 309 -11.39 -2.55 -2.35
CA THR A 309 -11.04 -3.92 -2.69
C THR A 309 -10.25 -4.56 -1.56
N ALA A 310 -10.74 -5.68 -1.02
CA ALA A 310 -9.92 -6.53 -0.18
C ALA A 310 -8.91 -7.26 -1.03
N TYR A 311 -7.68 -7.33 -0.55
CA TYR A 311 -6.67 -8.17 -1.19
C TYR A 311 -6.13 -9.21 -0.20
N LYS A 312 -5.51 -10.26 -0.72
CA LYS A 312 -4.93 -11.26 0.16
C LYS A 312 -3.81 -10.59 0.95
N ARG A 313 -3.93 -10.63 2.28
CA ARG A 313 -2.93 -10.04 3.16
C ARG A 313 -1.53 -10.49 2.77
N GLU A 314 -0.68 -9.53 2.54
CA GLU A 314 0.74 -9.67 2.29
C GLU A 314 1.49 -9.38 3.59
N PRO A 315 2.66 -9.98 3.84
CA PRO A 315 3.51 -9.56 4.96
C PRO A 315 3.91 -8.10 4.76
N GLN A 316 3.53 -7.22 5.67
CA GLN A 316 3.77 -5.78 5.54
C GLN A 316 3.60 -5.29 4.09
N GLY A 317 2.38 -5.47 3.55
CA GLY A 317 2.08 -5.14 2.15
C GLY A 317 2.05 -3.62 1.96
N GLU A 318 3.12 -3.02 1.46
CA GLU A 318 3.28 -1.57 1.39
C GLU A 318 3.33 -1.02 -0.03
N ALA A 319 3.93 -1.75 -0.95
CA ALA A 319 4.13 -1.27 -2.31
C ALA A 319 2.93 -1.46 -3.23
N ILE A 320 2.59 -0.42 -4.00
CA ILE A 320 1.55 -0.43 -5.03
C ILE A 320 1.92 0.49 -6.18
N ALA A 321 1.60 0.10 -7.42
CA ALA A 321 1.79 0.92 -8.61
C ALA A 321 0.69 0.71 -9.64
N TRP A 322 0.13 1.78 -10.20
CA TRP A 322 -0.70 1.74 -11.39
C TRP A 322 0.14 1.53 -12.65
N LEU A 323 -0.20 0.51 -13.44
CA LEU A 323 0.30 0.37 -14.80
C LEU A 323 -0.49 1.29 -15.75
N ASP A 324 -1.81 1.24 -15.63
CA ASP A 324 -2.79 2.03 -16.36
C ASP A 324 -4.06 2.16 -15.52
N SER A 325 -5.12 2.76 -16.07
CA SER A 325 -6.40 2.99 -15.38
C SER A 325 -7.15 1.71 -14.98
N THR A 326 -6.68 0.54 -15.43
CA THR A 326 -7.34 -0.76 -15.21
C THR A 326 -6.49 -1.76 -14.44
N THR A 327 -5.18 -1.57 -14.42
CA THR A 327 -4.22 -2.56 -13.94
C THR A 327 -3.27 -1.93 -12.93
N CYS A 328 -3.07 -2.59 -11.80
CA CYS A 328 -2.04 -2.23 -10.84
C CYS A 328 -1.27 -3.47 -10.35
N TYR A 329 -0.10 -3.21 -9.79
CA TYR A 329 0.71 -4.22 -9.12
C TYR A 329 0.83 -3.91 -7.63
N THR A 330 0.95 -4.97 -6.82
CA THR A 330 1.35 -4.89 -5.41
C THR A 330 2.51 -5.84 -5.13
N THR A 331 3.30 -5.49 -4.15
CA THR A 331 4.27 -6.38 -3.53
C THR A 331 4.45 -6.00 -2.06
N SER A 332 5.25 -6.76 -1.34
CA SER A 332 5.38 -6.64 0.11
C SER A 332 6.81 -7.01 0.54
N ASP A 333 7.02 -7.03 1.82
CA ASP A 333 8.16 -7.67 2.43
C ASP A 333 8.32 -9.11 2.00
N VAL A 334 9.52 -9.62 2.20
CA VAL A 334 9.81 -11.01 1.95
C VAL A 334 9.19 -11.92 3.01
N TYR A 335 8.67 -13.05 2.57
CA TYR A 335 8.32 -14.14 3.46
C TYR A 335 9.58 -14.72 4.13
N SER A 336 9.40 -15.56 5.13
CA SER A 336 10.48 -16.25 5.84
C SER A 336 11.42 -17.07 4.93
N ASP A 337 10.98 -17.41 3.71
CA ASP A 337 11.77 -18.08 2.69
C ASP A 337 12.57 -17.11 1.79
N GLY A 338 12.48 -15.81 2.06
CA GLY A 338 13.16 -14.77 1.28
C GLY A 338 12.47 -14.41 -0.03
N SER A 339 11.19 -14.76 -0.18
CA SER A 339 10.39 -14.47 -1.39
C SER A 339 9.41 -13.33 -1.16
N ALA A 340 9.31 -12.39 -2.08
CA ALA A 340 8.26 -11.37 -2.15
C ALA A 340 7.34 -11.65 -3.35
N PRO A 341 6.06 -11.96 -3.12
CA PRO A 341 5.12 -12.20 -4.23
C PRO A 341 4.77 -10.89 -4.92
N ILE A 342 4.71 -10.91 -6.25
CA ILE A 342 4.23 -9.79 -7.04
C ILE A 342 2.84 -10.16 -7.55
N TRP A 343 1.84 -9.34 -7.21
CA TRP A 343 0.47 -9.53 -7.63
C TRP A 343 0.07 -8.46 -8.64
N MET A 344 -0.65 -8.89 -9.65
CA MET A 344 -1.32 -8.03 -10.62
C MET A 344 -2.83 -8.05 -10.37
N TYR A 345 -3.42 -6.88 -10.24
CA TYR A 345 -4.85 -6.68 -10.13
C TYR A 345 -5.36 -6.00 -11.37
N THR A 346 -6.39 -6.57 -11.99
CA THR A 346 -7.05 -6.00 -13.17
C THR A 346 -8.53 -5.81 -12.90
N ARG A 347 -9.10 -4.75 -13.44
CA ARG A 347 -10.54 -4.49 -13.42
C ARG A 347 -11.07 -4.25 -14.82
N GLU A 348 -12.32 -4.64 -15.03
CA GLU A 348 -13.06 -4.22 -16.22
C GLU A 348 -13.62 -2.82 -15.98
N MET A 349 -13.47 -1.94 -16.98
CA MET A 349 -14.10 -0.63 -16.96
C MET A 349 -15.53 -0.76 -17.45
N ASN A 350 -16.49 -0.31 -16.67
CA ASN A 350 -17.85 -0.19 -17.13
C ASN A 350 -17.96 1.00 -18.10
N ALA A 351 -18.80 0.87 -19.14
CA ALA A 351 -18.98 1.91 -20.15
C ALA A 351 -19.45 3.29 -19.59
N ALA A 352 -19.77 3.35 -18.30
CA ALA A 352 -20.17 4.57 -17.58
C ALA A 352 -19.05 5.20 -16.75
N GLU A 353 -17.87 4.61 -16.67
CA GLU A 353 -16.67 5.12 -16.01
C GLU A 353 -15.70 5.75 -17.02
#